data_adafb6d851ac9cd5c3d80c7b55500c3c
#
_entry.id   adafb6d851ac9cd5c3d80c7b55500c3c
#
_cell.length_a   1.000
_cell.length_b   1.000
_cell.length_c   1.000
_cell.angle_alpha   90.00
_cell.angle_beta   90.00
_cell.angle_gamma   90.00
#
_symmetry.space_group_name_H-M   'P 1'
#
loop_
_entity.id
_entity.type
_entity.pdbx_description
1 polymer ?
#
loop_
_entity_poly.entity_id
_entity_poly.type
_entity_poly.pdbx_seq_one_letter_code
_entity_poly.pdbx_strand_id
1 'polypeptide(L)'
;MAIELNHTIVPARDKEAAARFFAEIMGLEYSGPRGHFAPVRINDALTLDFDNADPVPHHHYAFHVSDAEFDAILGRVKARGLAFGAEPGAQDNGEINHRRGGRGIYFKDPNGHSYELLTVS
;
A
#
# COMPACT_ATOMS: atom_id res chain seq x y z
N MET A 1 26.13 4.79 -8.22
CA MET A 1 25.43 4.28 -7.02
C MET A 1 24.10 4.97 -6.91
N ALA A 2 23.05 4.19 -6.80
CA ALA A 2 21.72 4.74 -6.57
C ALA A 2 21.50 4.92 -5.07
N ILE A 3 20.79 5.99 -4.70
CA ILE A 3 20.28 6.17 -3.35
C ILE A 3 18.97 5.36 -3.29
N GLU A 4 18.83 4.52 -2.27
CA GLU A 4 17.64 3.71 -2.09
C GLU A 4 16.94 4.07 -0.80
N LEU A 5 15.63 4.12 -0.83
CA LEU A 5 14.84 4.22 0.41
C LEU A 5 14.88 2.85 1.07
N ASN A 6 15.49 2.78 2.26
CA ASN A 6 15.69 1.50 2.97
C ASN A 6 14.48 1.12 3.81
N HIS A 7 13.98 2.03 4.60
CA HIS A 7 12.79 1.81 5.41
C HIS A 7 12.13 3.14 5.73
N THR A 8 10.84 3.07 6.04
CA THR A 8 10.09 4.22 6.51
C THR A 8 9.04 3.75 7.50
N ILE A 9 8.68 4.62 8.44
CA ILE A 9 7.66 4.32 9.45
C ILE A 9 6.29 4.64 8.85
N VAL A 10 5.37 3.69 8.97
CA VAL A 10 3.97 3.88 8.60
C VAL A 10 3.14 3.92 9.89
N PRO A 11 2.58 5.09 10.24
CA PRO A 11 1.79 5.20 11.47
C PRO A 11 0.45 4.49 11.34
N ALA A 12 -0.01 3.87 12.43
CA ALA A 12 -1.25 3.11 12.45
C ALA A 12 -1.89 3.14 13.83
N ARG A 13 -3.20 2.93 13.90
CA ARG A 13 -3.87 2.77 15.20
C ARG A 13 -3.48 1.45 15.86
N ASP A 14 -3.36 0.39 15.06
CA ASP A 14 -2.91 -0.93 15.49
C ASP A 14 -1.91 -1.42 14.45
N LYS A 15 -0.63 -1.37 14.80
CA LYS A 15 0.45 -1.65 13.86
C LYS A 15 0.40 -3.06 13.29
N GLU A 16 0.06 -4.06 14.09
CA GLU A 16 0.02 -5.43 13.59
C GLU A 16 -1.17 -5.67 12.66
N ALA A 17 -2.34 -5.12 13.01
CA ALA A 17 -3.50 -5.21 12.13
C ALA A 17 -3.24 -4.50 10.81
N ALA A 18 -2.60 -3.33 10.86
CA ALA A 18 -2.25 -2.57 9.66
C ALA A 18 -1.22 -3.30 8.79
N ALA A 19 -0.21 -3.89 9.41
CA ALA A 19 0.81 -4.67 8.68
C ALA A 19 0.19 -5.90 8.01
N ARG A 20 -0.69 -6.61 8.70
CA ARG A 20 -1.39 -7.77 8.14
C ARG A 20 -2.29 -7.38 6.98
N PHE A 21 -3.04 -6.29 7.12
CA PHE A 21 -3.89 -5.78 6.04
C PHE A 21 -3.05 -5.46 4.80
N PHE A 22 -1.98 -4.69 4.99
CA PHE A 22 -1.10 -4.28 3.90
C PHE A 22 -0.49 -5.49 3.20
N ALA A 23 0.07 -6.43 3.97
CA ALA A 23 0.70 -7.62 3.42
C ALA A 23 -0.32 -8.48 2.64
N GLU A 24 -1.52 -8.65 3.18
CA GLU A 24 -2.57 -9.42 2.52
C GLU A 24 -2.96 -8.82 1.17
N ILE A 25 -3.20 -7.49 1.14
CA ILE A 25 -3.61 -6.82 -0.10
C ILE A 25 -2.49 -6.82 -1.13
N MET A 26 -1.26 -6.57 -0.71
CA MET A 26 -0.12 -6.48 -1.62
C MET A 26 0.47 -7.84 -2.00
N GLY A 27 0.01 -8.93 -1.38
CA GLY A 27 0.54 -10.25 -1.65
C GLY A 27 1.93 -10.48 -1.06
N LEU A 28 2.21 -9.86 0.07
CA LEU A 28 3.48 -9.96 0.79
C LEU A 28 3.30 -10.75 2.07
N GLU A 29 4.42 -11.11 2.72
CA GLU A 29 4.40 -11.81 4.00
C GLU A 29 4.56 -10.84 5.15
N TYR A 30 3.79 -11.06 6.21
CA TYR A 30 4.03 -10.45 7.51
C TYR A 30 4.44 -11.54 8.47
N SER A 31 5.67 -11.44 9.01
CA SER A 31 6.27 -12.49 9.83
C SER A 31 6.25 -12.17 11.33
N GLY A 32 5.48 -11.18 11.75
CA GLY A 32 5.38 -10.79 13.15
C GLY A 32 6.21 -9.56 13.49
N PRO A 33 6.08 -9.06 14.74
CA PRO A 33 6.75 -7.84 15.15
C PRO A 33 8.25 -8.03 15.28
N ARG A 34 8.99 -6.93 15.14
CA ARG A 34 10.42 -6.86 15.40
C ARG A 34 10.69 -5.61 16.23
N GLY A 35 11.06 -5.80 17.49
CA GLY A 35 11.11 -4.71 18.43
C GLY A 35 9.73 -4.10 18.60
N HIS A 36 9.62 -2.79 18.55
CA HIS A 36 8.32 -2.13 18.65
C HIS A 36 7.66 -1.89 17.28
N PHE A 37 8.27 -2.35 16.20
CA PHE A 37 7.69 -2.22 14.85
C PHE A 37 6.99 -3.49 14.42
N ALA A 38 6.03 -3.33 13.48
CA ALA A 38 5.45 -4.43 12.72
C ALA A 38 5.93 -4.27 11.25
N PRO A 39 7.05 -4.89 10.88
CA PRO A 39 7.65 -4.64 9.58
C PRO A 39 7.02 -5.49 8.49
N VAL A 40 6.87 -4.89 7.29
CA VAL A 40 6.53 -5.62 6.08
C VAL A 40 7.61 -5.33 5.05
N ARG A 41 8.33 -6.37 4.64
CA ARG A 41 9.36 -6.24 3.62
C ARG A 41 8.71 -6.18 2.25
N ILE A 42 8.97 -5.08 1.52
CA ILE A 42 8.39 -4.87 0.20
C ILE A 42 9.21 -5.61 -0.85
N ASN A 43 10.53 -5.45 -0.79
CA ASN A 43 11.48 -6.05 -1.72
C ASN A 43 12.87 -6.08 -1.06
N ASP A 44 13.92 -6.32 -1.83
CA ASP A 44 15.28 -6.41 -1.29
C ASP A 44 15.80 -5.08 -0.72
N ALA A 45 15.21 -3.95 -1.10
CA ALA A 45 15.69 -2.63 -0.71
C ALA A 45 14.83 -1.96 0.36
N LEU A 46 13.51 -2.22 0.40
CA LEU A 46 12.56 -1.40 1.18
C LEU A 46 11.74 -2.25 2.15
N THR A 47 11.68 -1.78 3.39
CA THR A 47 10.77 -2.30 4.42
C THR A 47 9.88 -1.16 4.90
N LEU A 48 8.59 -1.42 5.08
CA LEU A 48 7.68 -0.52 5.78
C LEU A 48 7.56 -0.99 7.22
N ASP A 49 7.91 -0.10 8.16
CA ASP A 49 7.84 -0.38 9.59
C ASP A 49 6.57 0.25 10.15
N PHE A 50 5.53 -0.55 10.31
CA PHE A 50 4.30 -0.07 10.92
C PHE A 50 4.50 0.15 12.41
N ASP A 51 4.00 1.28 12.91
CA ASP A 51 4.15 1.66 14.31
C ASP A 51 2.88 2.34 14.80
N ASN A 52 2.58 2.17 16.09
CA ASN A 52 1.39 2.78 16.67
C ASN A 52 1.54 4.30 16.76
N ALA A 53 0.48 5.01 16.44
CA ALA A 53 0.40 6.46 16.55
C ALA A 53 -1.03 6.89 16.87
N ASP A 54 -1.15 7.98 17.62
CA ASP A 54 -2.43 8.57 17.99
C ASP A 54 -2.25 10.08 18.18
N PRO A 55 -2.87 10.93 17.31
CA PRO A 55 -3.64 10.56 16.11
C PRO A 55 -2.73 10.01 15.00
N VAL A 56 -3.37 9.34 14.02
CA VAL A 56 -2.64 8.81 12.85
C VAL A 56 -2.68 9.86 11.74
N PRO A 57 -1.53 10.45 11.36
CA PRO A 57 -1.50 11.32 10.19
C PRO A 57 -1.70 10.48 8.91
N HIS A 58 -2.43 11.03 7.95
CA HIS A 58 -2.68 10.32 6.71
C HIS A 58 -1.54 10.58 5.73
N HIS A 59 -1.00 9.51 5.16
CA HIS A 59 0.07 9.57 4.19
C HIS A 59 -0.38 8.99 2.84
N HIS A 60 0.39 9.28 1.79
CA HIS A 60 0.19 8.75 0.46
C HIS A 60 1.44 7.96 0.05
N TYR A 61 1.25 6.69 -0.27
CA TYR A 61 2.32 5.81 -0.73
C TYR A 61 1.98 5.29 -2.12
N ALA A 62 2.91 5.46 -3.06
CA ALA A 62 2.73 5.01 -4.44
C ALA A 62 3.71 3.89 -4.75
N PHE A 63 3.23 2.83 -5.37
CA PHE A 63 4.03 1.67 -5.70
C PHE A 63 3.99 1.42 -7.20
N HIS A 64 5.16 1.31 -7.81
CA HIS A 64 5.30 0.89 -9.19
C HIS A 64 5.26 -0.63 -9.22
N VAL A 65 4.30 -1.18 -9.96
CA VAL A 65 4.06 -2.62 -10.02
C VAL A 65 4.03 -3.07 -11.48
N SER A 66 4.26 -4.36 -11.70
CA SER A 66 4.04 -4.96 -13.02
C SER A 66 2.55 -5.09 -13.31
N ASP A 67 2.20 -5.32 -14.57
CA ASP A 67 0.80 -5.57 -14.92
C ASP A 67 0.24 -6.79 -14.20
N ALA A 68 1.02 -7.85 -14.06
CA ALA A 68 0.60 -9.05 -13.33
C ALA A 68 0.35 -8.76 -11.85
N GLU A 69 1.23 -7.99 -11.22
CA GLU A 69 1.06 -7.58 -9.83
C GLU A 69 -0.17 -6.68 -9.66
N PHE A 70 -0.35 -5.74 -10.60
CA PHE A 70 -1.52 -4.86 -10.60
C PHE A 70 -2.81 -5.68 -10.61
N ASP A 71 -2.93 -6.65 -11.53
CA ASP A 71 -4.11 -7.49 -11.64
C ASP A 71 -4.35 -8.30 -10.36
N ALA A 72 -3.30 -8.85 -9.78
CA ALA A 72 -3.40 -9.66 -8.55
C ALA A 72 -3.86 -8.80 -7.37
N ILE A 73 -3.27 -7.62 -7.21
CA ILE A 73 -3.63 -6.71 -6.12
C ILE A 73 -5.04 -6.18 -6.30
N LEU A 74 -5.41 -5.76 -7.51
CA LEU A 74 -6.78 -5.31 -7.80
C LEU A 74 -7.79 -6.40 -7.50
N GLY A 75 -7.47 -7.65 -7.83
CA GLY A 75 -8.32 -8.79 -7.49
C GLY A 75 -8.53 -8.93 -5.98
N ARG A 76 -7.48 -8.73 -5.18
CA ARG A 76 -7.58 -8.78 -3.71
C ARG A 76 -8.37 -7.61 -3.14
N VAL A 77 -8.19 -6.41 -3.71
CA VAL A 77 -8.97 -5.22 -3.33
C VAL A 77 -10.46 -5.47 -3.53
N LYS A 78 -10.82 -6.00 -4.70
CA LYS A 78 -12.22 -6.33 -5.02
C LYS A 78 -12.76 -7.45 -4.13
N ALA A 79 -11.99 -8.52 -3.95
CA ALA A 79 -12.40 -9.66 -3.13
C ALA A 79 -12.63 -9.26 -1.67
N ARG A 80 -11.87 -8.28 -1.18
CA ARG A 80 -11.97 -7.75 0.16
C ARG A 80 -13.14 -6.75 0.31
N GLY A 81 -13.78 -6.37 -0.79
CA GLY A 81 -14.84 -5.37 -0.79
C GLY A 81 -14.36 -3.96 -0.52
N LEU A 82 -13.09 -3.68 -0.79
CA LEU A 82 -12.54 -2.34 -0.61
C LEU A 82 -12.94 -1.42 -1.76
N ALA A 83 -13.22 -0.17 -1.44
CA ALA A 83 -13.41 0.86 -2.45
C ALA A 83 -12.07 1.18 -3.11
N PHE A 84 -12.10 1.48 -4.40
CA PHE A 84 -10.94 1.97 -5.14
C PHE A 84 -11.39 2.92 -6.23
N GLY A 85 -10.48 3.72 -6.76
CA GLY A 85 -10.82 4.66 -7.82
C GLY A 85 -9.62 5.15 -8.60
N ALA A 86 -9.89 5.95 -9.61
CA ALA A 86 -8.90 6.39 -10.60
C ALA A 86 -8.13 7.64 -10.18
N GLU A 87 -8.62 8.38 -9.19
CA GLU A 87 -8.05 9.69 -8.81
C GLU A 87 -7.91 9.82 -7.31
N PRO A 88 -6.95 10.64 -6.84
CA PRO A 88 -6.80 10.85 -5.39
C PRO A 88 -8.06 11.40 -4.73
N GLY A 89 -8.81 12.25 -5.44
CA GLY A 89 -10.07 12.80 -4.96
C GLY A 89 -11.29 11.94 -5.26
N ALA A 90 -11.13 10.80 -5.91
CA ALA A 90 -12.20 9.88 -6.28
C ALA A 90 -11.68 8.44 -6.13
N GLN A 91 -11.45 8.03 -4.87
CA GLN A 91 -10.89 6.72 -4.55
C GLN A 91 -11.96 5.65 -4.34
N ASP A 92 -13.19 5.92 -4.75
CA ASP A 92 -14.32 5.00 -4.58
C ASP A 92 -15.18 4.87 -5.85
N ASN A 93 -14.73 5.43 -6.99
CA ASN A 93 -15.53 5.38 -8.22
C ASN A 93 -15.41 4.06 -8.98
N GLY A 94 -14.55 3.13 -8.53
CA GLY A 94 -14.40 1.82 -9.16
C GLY A 94 -13.72 1.85 -10.52
N GLU A 95 -13.05 2.95 -10.85
CA GLU A 95 -12.42 3.13 -12.16
C GLU A 95 -10.90 3.01 -12.07
N ILE A 96 -10.29 2.68 -13.21
CA ILE A 96 -8.84 2.58 -13.37
C ILE A 96 -8.40 3.75 -14.24
N ASN A 97 -7.30 4.43 -13.87
CA ASN A 97 -6.72 5.42 -14.77
C ASN A 97 -5.70 4.77 -15.70
N HIS A 98 -5.38 5.50 -16.77
CA HIS A 98 -4.43 5.03 -17.79
C HIS A 98 -3.33 6.07 -18.03
N ARG A 99 -2.86 6.67 -16.95
CA ARG A 99 -1.81 7.69 -17.05
C ARG A 99 -0.57 7.12 -17.71
N ARG A 100 0.04 7.90 -18.58
CA ARG A 100 1.28 7.57 -19.30
C ARG A 100 1.18 6.26 -20.09
N GLY A 101 -0.04 5.87 -20.48
CA GLY A 101 -0.27 4.62 -21.20
C GLY A 101 -0.29 3.37 -20.34
N GLY A 102 -0.23 3.52 -19.03
CA GLY A 102 -0.30 2.41 -18.09
C GLY A 102 -1.65 2.28 -17.42
N ARG A 103 -1.65 1.69 -16.24
CA ARG A 103 -2.85 1.54 -15.41
C ARG A 103 -2.53 1.97 -13.99
N GLY A 104 -3.50 2.58 -13.31
CA GLY A 104 -3.33 2.97 -11.92
C GLY A 104 -4.65 2.97 -11.17
N ILE A 105 -4.56 2.76 -9.86
CA ILE A 105 -5.69 2.90 -8.94
C ILE A 105 -5.22 3.52 -7.64
N TYR A 106 -6.19 4.06 -6.89
CA TYR A 106 -6.01 4.52 -5.52
C TYR A 106 -6.99 3.76 -4.62
N PHE A 107 -6.53 3.40 -3.44
CA PHE A 107 -7.41 2.85 -2.40
C PHE A 107 -6.87 3.24 -1.03
N LYS A 108 -7.70 3.12 0.00
CA LYS A 108 -7.32 3.50 1.36
C LYS A 108 -7.27 2.27 2.27
N ASP A 109 -6.36 2.34 3.25
CA ASP A 109 -6.35 1.37 4.34
C ASP A 109 -7.30 1.82 5.46
N PRO A 110 -7.52 0.98 6.50
CA PRO A 110 -8.38 1.36 7.62
C PRO A 110 -7.91 2.58 8.41
N ASN A 111 -6.63 2.97 8.28
CA ASN A 111 -6.08 4.16 8.95
C ASN A 111 -6.29 5.45 8.15
N GLY A 112 -6.75 5.34 6.91
CA GLY A 112 -6.93 6.49 6.04
C GLY A 112 -5.72 6.82 5.18
N HIS A 113 -4.68 5.99 5.19
CA HIS A 113 -3.58 6.16 4.25
C HIS A 113 -4.06 5.86 2.83
N SER A 114 -3.60 6.67 1.88
CA SER A 114 -3.89 6.47 0.47
C SER A 114 -2.77 5.66 -0.16
N TYR A 115 -3.10 4.55 -0.78
CA TYR A 115 -2.17 3.75 -1.54
C TYR A 115 -2.48 3.90 -3.03
N GLU A 116 -1.44 4.08 -3.80
CA GLU A 116 -1.53 4.19 -5.24
C GLU A 116 -0.71 3.07 -5.88
N LEU A 117 -1.31 2.41 -6.88
CA LEU A 117 -0.58 1.48 -7.74
C LEU A 117 -0.48 2.10 -9.11
N LEU A 118 0.68 1.97 -9.75
CA LEU A 118 0.88 2.41 -11.14
C LEU A 118 1.79 1.43 -11.86
N THR A 119 1.47 1.15 -13.12
CA THR A 119 2.28 0.23 -13.94
C THR A 119 3.31 0.94 -14.79
N VAL A 120 3.15 2.24 -14.99
CA VAL A 120 4.12 3.10 -15.70
C VAL A 120 4.35 4.34 -14.86
N SER A 121 5.58 4.59 -14.49
CA SER A 121 5.93 5.75 -13.68
C SER A 121 6.47 6.92 -14.50
#